data_a204ee8345f19453b1709da7d05385e1
#
_entry.id   a204ee8345f19453b1709da7d05385e1
#
_cell.length_a   1.000
_cell.length_b   1.000
_cell.length_c   1.000
_cell.angle_alpha   90.00
_cell.angle_beta   90.00
_cell.angle_gamma   90.00
#
_symmetry.space_group_name_H-M   'P 1'
#
loop_
_entity.id
_entity.type
_entity.pdbx_description
1 polymer ?
#
loop_
_entity_poly.entity_id
_entity_poly.type
_entity_poly.pdbx_seq_one_letter_code
_entity_poly.pdbx_strand_id
1 'polypeptide(L)'
;SNLFMEHLNVDEMVAQLLVSEGFSTMEEVAYVEANEISSIDGFDGETATELQERAKDYLENLNKKSLDFAKSNGIEDDLLSFEGLNPQMLEVLVKDGIKSLKEFATCADWELAGGYTTVDGKRVKDEGLLEHFDLSLSDAQQLIMKAREMLGWVTKEESDEIIKSLDK
;
A
#
# COMPACT_ATOMS: atom_id res chain seq x y z
N SER A 1 14.04 -0.06 14.48
CA SER A 1 13.68 -0.73 15.75
C SER A 1 12.60 0.00 16.52
N ASN A 2 12.53 1.34 16.42
CA ASN A 2 11.50 2.13 17.11
C ASN A 2 10.07 1.73 16.71
N LEU A 3 9.86 1.37 15.45
CA LEU A 3 8.56 0.93 14.94
C LEU A 3 8.07 -0.31 15.71
N PHE A 4 8.95 -1.30 15.89
CA PHE A 4 8.60 -2.53 16.59
C PHE A 4 8.41 -2.30 18.08
N MET A 5 9.23 -1.47 18.70
CA MET A 5 9.07 -1.11 20.11
C MET A 5 7.72 -0.45 20.37
N GLU A 6 7.34 0.48 19.50
CA GLU A 6 6.11 1.26 19.65
C GLU A 6 4.85 0.44 19.38
N HIS A 7 4.85 -0.33 18.30
CA HIS A 7 3.64 -1.00 17.82
C HIS A 7 3.49 -2.45 18.27
N LEU A 8 4.59 -3.15 18.51
CA LEU A 8 4.56 -4.51 19.05
C LEU A 8 4.66 -4.54 20.57
N ASN A 9 4.96 -3.40 21.19
CA ASN A 9 5.12 -3.28 22.63
C ASN A 9 6.19 -4.25 23.15
N VAL A 10 7.32 -4.30 22.45
CA VAL A 10 8.49 -5.11 22.80
C VAL A 10 9.63 -4.21 23.27
N ASP A 11 10.60 -4.80 23.96
CA ASP A 11 11.77 -4.05 24.42
C ASP A 11 12.77 -3.81 23.27
N GLU A 12 13.76 -2.97 23.54
CA GLU A 12 14.76 -2.59 22.55
C GLU A 12 15.54 -3.80 22.03
N MET A 13 15.87 -4.74 22.90
CA MET A 13 16.62 -5.94 22.51
C MET A 13 15.86 -6.78 21.47
N VAL A 14 14.58 -7.01 21.73
CA VAL A 14 13.71 -7.77 20.82
C VAL A 14 13.56 -7.04 19.49
N ALA A 15 13.34 -5.73 19.52
CA ALA A 15 13.23 -4.92 18.32
C ALA A 15 14.51 -4.97 17.47
N GLN A 16 15.68 -4.87 18.11
CA GLN A 16 16.97 -4.95 17.42
C GLN A 16 17.21 -6.33 16.83
N LEU A 17 16.80 -7.40 17.50
CA LEU A 17 16.91 -8.75 16.96
C LEU A 17 16.08 -8.91 15.67
N LEU A 18 14.86 -8.39 15.67
CA LEU A 18 14.01 -8.43 14.47
C LEU A 18 14.65 -7.68 13.31
N VAL A 19 15.17 -6.49 13.56
CA VAL A 19 15.84 -5.69 12.54
C VAL A 19 17.09 -6.41 12.01
N SER A 20 17.88 -7.01 12.90
CA SER A 20 19.12 -7.73 12.51
C SER A 20 18.83 -8.96 11.65
N GLU A 21 17.64 -9.55 11.78
CA GLU A 21 17.20 -10.69 10.98
C GLU A 21 16.52 -10.27 9.65
N GLY A 22 16.48 -8.97 9.39
CA GLY A 22 15.96 -8.43 8.14
C GLY A 22 14.50 -7.98 8.16
N PHE A 23 13.85 -8.01 9.32
CA PHE A 23 12.47 -7.52 9.43
C PHE A 23 12.47 -6.00 9.53
N SER A 24 11.75 -5.35 8.64
CA SER A 24 11.67 -3.88 8.62
C SER A 24 10.24 -3.35 8.71
N THR A 25 9.24 -4.19 8.46
CA THR A 25 7.82 -3.79 8.48
C THR A 25 6.99 -4.71 9.36
N MET A 26 5.82 -4.19 9.76
CA MET A 26 4.84 -4.97 10.54
C MET A 26 4.27 -6.13 9.72
N GLU A 27 4.10 -5.92 8.41
CA GLU A 27 3.59 -6.94 7.49
C GLU A 27 4.54 -8.14 7.43
N GLU A 28 5.84 -7.89 7.39
CA GLU A 28 6.83 -8.97 7.37
C GLU A 28 6.72 -9.84 8.62
N VAL A 29 6.57 -9.22 9.79
CA VAL A 29 6.42 -9.95 11.05
C VAL A 29 5.09 -10.72 11.08
N ALA A 30 4.01 -10.10 10.62
CA ALA A 30 2.66 -10.68 10.67
C ALA A 30 2.49 -11.91 9.77
N TYR A 31 3.12 -11.90 8.60
CA TYR A 31 2.83 -12.87 7.54
C TYR A 31 3.96 -13.87 7.23
N VAL A 32 5.10 -13.74 7.87
CA VAL A 32 6.17 -14.73 7.75
C VAL A 32 5.77 -16.02 8.48
N GLU A 33 6.36 -17.15 8.10
CA GLU A 33 6.11 -18.40 8.81
C GLU A 33 6.64 -18.29 10.24
N ALA A 34 5.85 -18.79 11.20
CA ALA A 34 6.18 -18.71 12.61
C ALA A 34 7.55 -19.31 12.94
N ASN A 35 7.95 -20.38 12.24
CA ASN A 35 9.23 -21.04 12.47
C ASN A 35 10.43 -20.15 12.09
N GLU A 36 10.24 -19.19 11.19
CA GLU A 36 11.32 -18.25 10.83
C GLU A 36 11.62 -17.30 11.99
N ILE A 37 10.60 -16.89 12.72
CA ILE A 37 10.78 -16.05 13.91
C ILE A 37 11.30 -16.90 15.08
N SER A 38 10.74 -18.08 15.29
CA SER A 38 11.13 -18.96 16.40
C SER A 38 12.54 -19.52 16.24
N SER A 39 13.11 -19.52 15.04
CA SER A 39 14.48 -19.94 14.78
C SER A 39 15.52 -18.86 15.16
N ILE A 40 15.08 -17.64 15.42
CA ILE A 40 15.95 -16.56 15.86
C ILE A 40 16.38 -16.83 17.30
N ASP A 41 17.68 -16.72 17.57
CA ASP A 41 18.21 -16.90 18.93
C ASP A 41 17.53 -15.94 19.91
N GLY A 42 16.96 -16.48 20.96
CA GLY A 42 16.24 -15.70 21.97
C GLY A 42 14.72 -15.73 21.83
N PHE A 43 14.20 -16.33 20.75
CA PHE A 43 12.75 -16.50 20.54
C PHE A 43 12.37 -17.97 20.60
N ASP A 44 11.28 -18.26 21.30
CA ASP A 44 10.64 -19.59 21.25
C ASP A 44 9.37 -19.52 20.39
N GLY A 45 8.69 -20.67 20.23
CA GLY A 45 7.47 -20.72 19.44
C GLY A 45 6.33 -19.88 20.01
N GLU A 46 6.23 -19.79 21.32
CA GLU A 46 5.22 -18.97 22.00
C GLU A 46 5.45 -17.47 21.77
N THR A 47 6.71 -17.04 21.91
CA THR A 47 7.08 -15.65 21.64
C THR A 47 6.83 -15.27 20.19
N ALA A 48 7.21 -16.15 19.25
CA ALA A 48 6.98 -15.94 17.82
C ALA A 48 5.49 -15.76 17.52
N THR A 49 4.66 -16.64 18.06
CA THR A 49 3.20 -16.57 17.86
C THR A 49 2.63 -15.28 18.42
N GLU A 50 3.06 -14.90 19.61
CA GLU A 50 2.61 -13.66 20.26
C GLU A 50 2.97 -12.42 19.45
N LEU A 51 4.21 -12.36 18.94
CA LEU A 51 4.65 -11.24 18.10
C LEU A 51 3.83 -11.14 16.81
N GLN A 52 3.55 -12.28 16.19
CA GLN A 52 2.73 -12.31 14.98
C GLN A 52 1.31 -11.85 15.24
N GLU A 53 0.71 -12.27 16.35
CA GLU A 53 -0.64 -11.84 16.73
C GLU A 53 -0.69 -10.35 16.98
N ARG A 54 0.30 -9.79 17.66
CA ARG A 54 0.40 -8.35 17.89
C ARG A 54 0.54 -7.57 16.59
N ALA A 55 1.36 -8.08 15.66
CA ALA A 55 1.54 -7.45 14.34
C ALA A 55 0.25 -7.48 13.53
N LYS A 56 -0.46 -8.62 13.52
CA LYS A 56 -1.75 -8.75 12.84
C LYS A 56 -2.80 -7.83 13.41
N ASP A 57 -2.88 -7.74 14.75
CA ASP A 57 -3.83 -6.85 15.43
C ASP A 57 -3.55 -5.39 15.09
N TYR A 58 -2.28 -5.01 15.06
CA TYR A 58 -1.88 -3.67 14.67
C TYR A 58 -2.35 -3.35 13.24
N LEU A 59 -2.11 -4.26 12.30
CA LEU A 59 -2.49 -4.08 10.90
C LEU A 59 -4.02 -4.02 10.73
N GLU A 60 -4.76 -4.88 11.44
CA GLU A 60 -6.22 -4.85 11.41
C GLU A 60 -6.76 -3.53 11.93
N ASN A 61 -6.22 -3.02 13.03
CA ASN A 61 -6.62 -1.74 13.59
C ASN A 61 -6.27 -0.58 12.66
N LEU A 62 -5.11 -0.64 12.03
CA LEU A 62 -4.70 0.37 11.06
C LEU A 62 -5.63 0.38 9.85
N ASN A 63 -5.95 -0.79 9.32
CA ASN A 63 -6.87 -0.93 8.20
C ASN A 63 -8.26 -0.42 8.56
N LYS A 64 -8.74 -0.75 9.74
CA LYS A 64 -10.05 -0.28 10.23
C LYS A 64 -10.09 1.23 10.33
N LYS A 65 -9.06 1.85 10.89
CA LYS A 65 -8.97 3.31 11.01
C LYS A 65 -8.99 3.97 9.63
N SER A 66 -8.22 3.43 8.69
CA SER A 66 -8.17 3.96 7.33
C SER A 66 -9.51 3.84 6.61
N LEU A 67 -10.17 2.69 6.73
CA LEU A 67 -11.50 2.47 6.14
C LEU A 67 -12.57 3.37 6.79
N ASP A 68 -12.55 3.51 8.11
CA ASP A 68 -13.49 4.38 8.82
C ASP A 68 -13.29 5.84 8.40
N PHE A 69 -12.05 6.28 8.25
CA PHE A 69 -11.74 7.61 7.75
C PHE A 69 -12.31 7.81 6.33
N ALA A 70 -12.06 6.86 5.44
CA ALA A 70 -12.55 6.95 4.07
C ALA A 70 -14.08 7.01 4.01
N LYS A 71 -14.75 6.16 4.77
CA LYS A 71 -16.22 6.13 4.86
C LYS A 71 -16.77 7.43 5.42
N SER A 72 -16.14 7.96 6.45
CA SER A 72 -16.56 9.23 7.09
C SER A 72 -16.38 10.43 6.14
N ASN A 73 -15.50 10.33 5.17
CA ASN A 73 -15.23 11.39 4.21
C ASN A 73 -15.90 11.17 2.85
N GLY A 74 -16.83 10.22 2.78
CA GLY A 74 -17.72 10.07 1.63
C GLY A 74 -17.20 9.20 0.49
N ILE A 75 -16.30 8.26 0.77
CA ILE A 75 -15.86 7.31 -0.26
C ILE A 75 -17.07 6.52 -0.79
N GLU A 76 -17.14 6.33 -2.11
CA GLU A 76 -18.19 5.54 -2.73
C GLU A 76 -17.84 4.06 -2.74
N ASP A 77 -18.86 3.21 -2.71
CA ASP A 77 -18.70 1.76 -2.62
C ASP A 77 -17.87 1.17 -3.77
N ASP A 78 -17.96 1.74 -4.96
CA ASP A 78 -17.22 1.26 -6.13
C ASP A 78 -15.71 1.41 -5.95
N LEU A 79 -15.25 2.50 -5.35
CA LEU A 79 -13.83 2.69 -5.05
C LEU A 79 -13.44 1.88 -3.81
N LEU A 80 -14.31 1.84 -2.80
CA LEU A 80 -14.07 1.11 -1.55
C LEU A 80 -13.82 -0.38 -1.81
N SER A 81 -14.56 -0.96 -2.74
CA SER A 81 -14.45 -2.39 -3.08
C SER A 81 -13.45 -2.69 -4.21
N PHE A 82 -12.78 -1.67 -4.74
CA PHE A 82 -11.83 -1.86 -5.83
C PHE A 82 -10.61 -2.67 -5.37
N GLU A 83 -10.35 -3.78 -6.05
CA GLU A 83 -9.18 -4.61 -5.78
C GLU A 83 -7.91 -3.95 -6.33
N GLY A 84 -6.83 -4.02 -5.58
CA GLY A 84 -5.56 -3.43 -5.94
C GLY A 84 -5.20 -2.20 -5.14
N LEU A 85 -6.16 -1.65 -4.37
CA LEU A 85 -5.93 -0.54 -3.46
C LEU A 85 -6.13 -1.03 -2.02
N ASN A 86 -5.13 -0.84 -1.18
CA ASN A 86 -5.26 -1.18 0.24
C ASN A 86 -5.95 -0.03 1.00
N PRO A 87 -6.39 -0.25 2.25
CA PRO A 87 -7.09 0.79 3.01
C PRO A 87 -6.30 2.10 3.16
N GLN A 88 -4.99 2.04 3.33
CA GLN A 88 -4.16 3.24 3.48
C GLN A 88 -4.09 4.05 2.19
N MET A 89 -4.07 3.38 1.04
CA MET A 89 -4.16 4.04 -0.27
C MET A 89 -5.49 4.76 -0.43
N LEU A 90 -6.59 4.10 -0.03
CA LEU A 90 -7.92 4.71 -0.07
C LEU A 90 -8.00 5.95 0.81
N GLU A 91 -7.39 5.92 1.98
CA GLU A 91 -7.31 7.07 2.88
C GLU A 91 -6.62 8.26 2.20
N VAL A 92 -5.49 8.03 1.54
CA VAL A 92 -4.73 9.07 0.83
C VAL A 92 -5.57 9.65 -0.32
N LEU A 93 -6.21 8.79 -1.10
CA LEU A 93 -7.05 9.22 -2.23
C LEU A 93 -8.20 10.10 -1.76
N VAL A 94 -8.89 9.69 -0.69
CA VAL A 94 -10.02 10.44 -0.13
C VAL A 94 -9.56 11.81 0.40
N LYS A 95 -8.39 11.87 1.03
CA LYS A 95 -7.81 13.15 1.50
C LYS A 95 -7.56 14.11 0.34
N ASP A 96 -7.25 13.59 -0.84
CA ASP A 96 -7.03 14.38 -2.04
C ASP A 96 -8.32 14.65 -2.84
N GLY A 97 -9.46 14.22 -2.34
CA GLY A 97 -10.76 14.44 -2.98
C GLY A 97 -11.17 13.36 -3.99
N ILE A 98 -10.42 12.28 -4.09
CA ILE A 98 -10.74 11.14 -4.97
C ILE A 98 -11.58 10.15 -4.16
N LYS A 99 -12.88 10.13 -4.41
CA LYS A 99 -13.85 9.38 -3.60
C LYS A 99 -14.62 8.32 -4.38
N SER A 100 -14.53 8.34 -5.71
CA SER A 100 -15.24 7.39 -6.57
C SER A 100 -14.29 6.71 -7.53
N LEU A 101 -14.70 5.55 -8.04
CA LEU A 101 -13.95 4.83 -9.06
C LEU A 101 -13.77 5.69 -10.31
N LYS A 102 -14.80 6.45 -10.67
CA LYS A 102 -14.77 7.37 -11.79
C LYS A 102 -13.69 8.44 -11.63
N GLU A 103 -13.60 9.05 -10.46
CA GLU A 103 -12.57 10.04 -10.16
C GLU A 103 -11.17 9.41 -10.21
N PHE A 104 -11.02 8.21 -9.67
CA PHE A 104 -9.76 7.46 -9.73
C PHE A 104 -9.36 7.15 -11.18
N ALA A 105 -10.32 6.72 -12.00
CA ALA A 105 -10.09 6.36 -13.39
C ALA A 105 -9.70 7.57 -14.28
N THR A 106 -10.00 8.79 -13.85
CA THR A 106 -9.60 10.01 -14.54
C THR A 106 -8.19 10.48 -14.20
N CYS A 107 -7.56 9.88 -13.20
CA CYS A 107 -6.19 10.22 -12.82
C CYS A 107 -5.20 9.76 -13.89
N ALA A 108 -4.09 10.48 -14.00
CA ALA A 108 -2.96 10.04 -14.80
C ALA A 108 -2.04 9.16 -13.94
N ASP A 109 -1.29 8.28 -14.59
CA ASP A 109 -0.36 7.38 -13.91
C ASP A 109 0.67 8.14 -13.06
N TRP A 110 1.21 9.23 -13.56
CA TRP A 110 2.18 10.05 -12.84
C TRP A 110 1.57 10.78 -11.62
N GLU A 111 0.26 11.01 -11.62
CA GLU A 111 -0.42 11.59 -10.45
C GLU A 111 -0.38 10.64 -9.26
N LEU A 112 -0.39 9.35 -9.52
CA LEU A 112 -0.33 8.32 -8.47
C LEU A 112 1.10 7.93 -8.10
N ALA A 113 1.92 7.62 -9.11
CA ALA A 113 3.27 7.10 -8.91
C ALA A 113 4.34 8.19 -8.78
N GLY A 114 4.02 9.40 -9.21
CA GLY A 114 5.01 10.48 -9.29
C GLY A 114 5.82 10.41 -10.58
N GLY A 115 6.67 11.35 -10.78
CA GLY A 115 7.52 11.39 -11.97
C GLY A 115 8.29 12.70 -12.05
N TYR A 116 8.93 12.90 -13.19
CA TYR A 116 9.69 14.11 -13.45
C TYR A 116 9.13 14.82 -14.67
N THR A 117 8.97 16.14 -14.55
CA THR A 117 8.56 17.00 -15.66
C THR A 117 9.63 18.08 -15.87
N THR A 118 9.64 18.69 -17.03
CA THR A 118 10.56 19.79 -17.33
C THR A 118 9.78 21.11 -17.32
N VAL A 119 10.18 22.03 -16.42
CA VAL A 119 9.58 23.36 -16.31
C VAL A 119 10.73 24.38 -16.46
N ASP A 120 10.60 25.23 -17.44
CA ASP A 120 11.61 26.28 -17.73
C ASP A 120 13.04 25.72 -17.89
N GLY A 121 13.15 24.54 -18.54
CA GLY A 121 14.42 23.87 -18.79
C GLY A 121 14.98 23.12 -17.58
N LYS A 122 14.27 23.10 -16.46
CA LYS A 122 14.68 22.39 -15.23
C LYS A 122 13.82 21.16 -15.02
N ARG A 123 14.46 20.09 -14.59
CA ARG A 123 13.75 18.85 -14.24
C ARG A 123 13.16 19.01 -12.84
N VAL A 124 11.85 18.90 -12.73
CA VAL A 124 11.10 19.03 -11.47
C VAL A 124 10.46 17.68 -11.15
N LYS A 125 10.60 17.25 -9.90
CA LYS A 125 9.96 16.02 -9.43
C LYS A 125 8.53 16.35 -8.98
N ASP A 126 7.56 15.60 -9.50
CA ASP A 126 6.18 15.60 -9.03
C ASP A 126 5.98 14.44 -8.07
N GLU A 127 5.52 14.74 -6.86
CA GLU A 127 5.21 13.70 -5.89
C GLU A 127 3.88 13.04 -6.25
N GLY A 128 3.90 11.71 -6.37
CA GLY A 128 2.69 10.93 -6.60
C GLY A 128 1.92 10.74 -5.30
N LEU A 129 0.60 10.70 -5.38
CA LEU A 129 -0.25 10.46 -4.22
C LEU A 129 0.06 9.14 -3.53
N LEU A 130 0.41 8.12 -4.31
CA LEU A 130 0.69 6.77 -3.81
C LEU A 130 2.17 6.39 -3.94
N GLU A 131 3.05 7.38 -4.11
CA GLU A 131 4.50 7.16 -4.28
C GLU A 131 5.10 6.39 -3.11
N HIS A 132 4.65 6.68 -1.89
CA HIS A 132 5.17 6.04 -0.68
C HIS A 132 4.78 4.57 -0.52
N PHE A 133 3.92 4.07 -1.39
CA PHE A 133 3.51 2.66 -1.40
C PHE A 133 4.29 1.83 -2.43
N ASP A 134 5.43 2.35 -2.89
CA ASP A 134 6.29 1.70 -3.89
C ASP A 134 5.57 1.38 -5.20
N LEU A 135 4.64 2.24 -5.59
CA LEU A 135 3.87 2.07 -6.80
C LEU A 135 4.66 2.60 -8.00
N SER A 136 4.95 1.74 -8.96
CA SER A 136 5.61 2.14 -10.22
C SER A 136 4.62 2.79 -11.18
N LEU A 137 5.12 3.48 -12.20
CA LEU A 137 4.26 4.03 -13.26
C LEU A 137 3.47 2.92 -13.96
N SER A 138 4.09 1.77 -14.18
CA SER A 138 3.43 0.60 -14.78
C SER A 138 2.29 0.10 -13.88
N ASP A 139 2.54 -0.01 -12.57
CA ASP A 139 1.53 -0.45 -11.60
C ASP A 139 0.36 0.53 -11.58
N ALA A 140 0.63 1.83 -11.56
CA ALA A 140 -0.39 2.87 -11.58
C ALA A 140 -1.23 2.78 -12.85
N GLN A 141 -0.58 2.60 -14.00
CA GLN A 141 -1.27 2.45 -15.29
C GLN A 141 -2.20 1.26 -15.30
N GLN A 142 -1.76 0.12 -14.76
CA GLN A 142 -2.58 -1.10 -14.70
C GLN A 142 -3.81 -0.89 -13.81
N LEU A 143 -3.65 -0.22 -12.66
CA LEU A 143 -4.77 0.08 -11.77
C LEU A 143 -5.80 1.02 -12.45
N ILE A 144 -5.31 2.06 -13.11
CA ILE A 144 -6.17 3.02 -13.80
C ILE A 144 -6.92 2.33 -14.96
N MET A 145 -6.23 1.51 -15.74
CA MET A 145 -6.85 0.76 -16.83
C MET A 145 -7.91 -0.21 -16.34
N LYS A 146 -7.63 -0.90 -15.21
CA LYS A 146 -8.60 -1.80 -14.59
C LYS A 146 -9.86 -1.03 -14.15
N ALA A 147 -9.70 0.16 -13.59
CA ALA A 147 -10.82 1.00 -13.19
C ALA A 147 -11.66 1.43 -14.41
N ARG A 148 -11.00 1.85 -15.47
CA ARG A 148 -11.66 2.24 -16.72
C ARG A 148 -12.42 1.08 -17.36
N GLU A 149 -11.83 -0.11 -17.30
CA GLU A 149 -12.45 -1.35 -17.78
C GLU A 149 -13.73 -1.66 -16.98
N MET A 150 -13.67 -1.57 -15.67
CA MET A 150 -14.82 -1.79 -14.79
C MET A 150 -15.95 -0.79 -15.02
N LEU A 151 -15.61 0.46 -15.40
CA LEU A 151 -16.57 1.50 -15.71
C LEU A 151 -17.13 1.40 -17.14
N GLY A 152 -16.58 0.49 -17.95
CA GLY A 152 -16.98 0.33 -19.33
C GLY A 152 -16.42 1.39 -20.28
N TRP A 153 -15.40 2.14 -19.86
CA TRP A 153 -14.76 3.17 -20.68
C TRP A 153 -13.84 2.58 -21.75
N VAL A 154 -13.24 1.43 -21.43
CA VAL A 154 -12.39 0.66 -22.35
C VAL A 154 -12.77 -0.81 -22.25
N THR A 155 -12.53 -1.57 -23.32
CA THR A 155 -12.68 -3.02 -23.27
C THR A 155 -11.44 -3.64 -22.64
N LYS A 156 -11.54 -4.88 -22.17
CA LYS A 156 -10.41 -5.62 -21.66
C LYS A 156 -9.28 -5.72 -22.68
N GLU A 157 -9.65 -5.96 -23.94
CA GLU A 157 -8.68 -6.05 -25.05
C GLU A 157 -7.93 -4.75 -25.26
N GLU A 158 -8.65 -3.61 -25.25
CA GLU A 158 -8.03 -2.29 -25.36
C GLU A 158 -7.10 -2.00 -24.20
N SER A 159 -7.52 -2.34 -22.97
CA SER A 159 -6.72 -2.19 -21.76
C SER A 159 -5.43 -3.02 -21.85
N ASP A 160 -5.53 -4.27 -22.26
CA ASP A 160 -4.39 -5.18 -22.39
C ASP A 160 -3.39 -4.67 -23.45
N GLU A 161 -3.87 -4.12 -24.55
CA GLU A 161 -3.00 -3.55 -25.58
C GLU A 161 -2.23 -2.34 -25.08
N ILE A 162 -2.89 -1.47 -24.32
CA ILE A 162 -2.26 -0.28 -23.74
C ILE A 162 -1.17 -0.71 -22.76
N ILE A 163 -1.47 -1.68 -21.89
CA ILE A 163 -0.51 -2.20 -20.91
C ILE A 163 0.69 -2.83 -21.61
N LYS A 164 0.48 -3.62 -22.66
CA LYS A 164 1.57 -4.22 -23.44
C LYS A 164 2.48 -3.18 -24.07
N SER A 165 1.91 -2.05 -24.53
CA SER A 165 2.70 -1.00 -25.17
C SER A 165 3.67 -0.32 -24.19
N LEU A 166 3.43 -0.42 -22.88
CA LEU A 166 4.29 0.14 -21.85
C LEU A 166 5.55 -0.70 -21.63
N ASP A 167 5.52 -1.98 -21.99
CA ASP A 167 6.64 -2.91 -21.80
C ASP A 167 7.69 -2.83 -22.91
N LYS A 168 7.55 -1.91 -23.85
CA LYS A 168 8.48 -1.76 -24.98
C LYS A 168 9.43 -0.58 -24.79
#